data_3bd93c3cfe35a5d2cfcd268f7a3e1e9a
#
_entry.id   3bd93c3cfe35a5d2cfcd268f7a3e1e9a
#
_cell.length_a   1.000
_cell.length_b   1.000
_cell.length_c   1.000
_cell.angle_alpha   90.00
_cell.angle_beta   90.00
_cell.angle_gamma   90.00
#
_symmetry.space_group_name_H-M   'P 1'
#
loop_
_entity.id
_entity.type
_entity.pdbx_description
1 polymer ?
#
loop_
_entity_poly.entity_id
_entity_poly.type
_entity_poly.pdbx_seq_one_letter_code
_entity_poly.pdbx_strand_id
1 'polypeptide(L)'
;MINKKTGFVALLTCVATSGVWAGDLTSYANGDILVCFRKGGNDMVVDAGQVSTLTNATVNQKIPITQYDTGSQLAAVGTNGVSWSAFTWLSDNTLFVTRARTSLNSQTAPWPDATSPAQAGTVGRMVTIPPGALDQLNLLVYPVSTATAVVEEDSSAGNPNYTDGASYHDALTGAYGGNFNGSFAGNPENTTGNTFTTAGAVVRSDFYQMTPTSGFAPGKWLGYFELSTNGALTYVAYPVSVPVTKSISRLGNTSTIKFTSGVYGTYTLRGTNSLTSGTAMANWPVIATLTSGDNAIHSVSDTTTDDARFYVITAQ
;
A
#
# COMPACT_ATOMS: atom_id res chain seq x y z
N MET A 1 49.27 -5.84 47.47
CA MET A 1 47.80 -5.93 47.23
C MET A 1 47.41 -4.80 46.26
N ILE A 2 47.20 -5.11 44.99
CA ILE A 2 46.81 -4.15 43.97
C ILE A 2 45.36 -4.47 43.57
N ASN A 3 44.44 -3.59 43.94
CA ASN A 3 43.04 -3.67 43.58
C ASN A 3 42.87 -3.19 42.13
N LYS A 4 42.58 -4.10 41.21
CA LYS A 4 42.12 -3.78 39.83
C LYS A 4 40.63 -3.48 39.88
N LYS A 5 40.23 -2.22 39.68
CA LYS A 5 38.87 -1.83 39.41
C LYS A 5 38.62 -2.04 37.91
N THR A 6 37.80 -3.01 37.59
CA THR A 6 37.31 -3.26 36.21
C THR A 6 36.17 -2.28 35.93
N GLY A 7 36.43 -1.28 35.11
CA GLY A 7 35.41 -0.37 34.62
C GLY A 7 34.63 -1.05 33.49
N PHE A 8 33.34 -1.19 33.69
CA PHE A 8 32.40 -1.65 32.66
C PHE A 8 32.05 -0.44 31.80
N VAL A 9 32.54 -0.39 30.55
CA VAL A 9 32.09 0.59 29.55
C VAL A 9 30.84 0.02 28.89
N ALA A 10 29.68 0.54 29.26
CA ALA A 10 28.45 0.28 28.53
C ALA A 10 28.50 1.04 27.20
N LEU A 11 28.66 0.31 26.12
CA LEU A 11 28.54 0.85 24.77
C LEU A 11 27.06 1.06 24.47
N LEU A 12 26.59 2.28 24.61
CA LEU A 12 25.25 2.71 24.23
C LEU A 12 25.21 2.78 22.71
N THR A 13 24.80 1.71 22.04
CA THR A 13 24.50 1.72 20.60
C THR A 13 23.22 2.56 20.41
N CYS A 14 23.38 3.84 20.10
CA CYS A 14 22.31 4.61 19.49
C CYS A 14 22.02 3.97 18.14
N VAL A 15 20.97 3.17 18.07
CA VAL A 15 20.31 2.86 16.80
C VAL A 15 19.71 4.17 16.34
N ALA A 16 20.40 4.89 15.46
CA ALA A 16 19.81 5.95 14.69
C ALA A 16 18.71 5.30 13.83
N THR A 17 17.47 5.32 14.32
CA THR A 17 16.32 5.19 13.44
C THR A 17 16.45 6.35 12.46
N SER A 18 16.84 6.05 11.23
CA SER A 18 16.71 6.97 10.12
C SER A 18 15.22 7.33 10.07
N GLY A 19 14.86 8.44 10.71
CA GLY A 19 13.53 9.02 10.57
C GLY A 19 13.32 9.20 9.08
N VAL A 20 12.32 8.54 8.54
CA VAL A 20 11.81 8.84 7.21
C VAL A 20 11.35 10.29 7.31
N TRP A 21 12.08 11.20 6.67
CA TRP A 21 11.68 12.58 6.59
C TRP A 21 10.40 12.59 5.77
N ALA A 22 9.29 12.85 6.41
CA ALA A 22 8.06 13.16 5.71
C ALA A 22 8.33 14.38 4.82
N GLY A 23 7.85 14.32 3.58
CA GLY A 23 7.78 15.50 2.76
C GLY A 23 6.98 16.58 3.48
N ASP A 24 7.30 17.81 3.24
CA ASP A 24 6.56 18.95 3.75
C ASP A 24 5.39 19.24 2.78
N LEU A 25 4.16 19.40 3.26
CA LEU A 25 3.05 19.85 2.44
C LEU A 25 3.35 21.17 1.73
N THR A 26 4.23 21.99 2.32
CA THR A 26 4.73 23.21 1.66
C THR A 26 5.65 22.94 0.47
N SER A 27 6.12 21.71 0.31
CA SER A 27 7.02 21.26 -0.76
C SER A 27 6.63 19.90 -1.33
N TYR A 28 5.32 19.58 -1.37
CA TYR A 28 4.82 18.31 -1.90
C TYR A 28 5.50 17.95 -3.23
N ALA A 29 6.17 16.85 -3.24
CA ALA A 29 6.90 16.35 -4.40
C ALA A 29 6.14 15.24 -5.10
N ASN A 30 6.36 15.11 -6.40
CA ASN A 30 5.83 14.01 -7.17
C ASN A 30 6.27 12.65 -6.56
N GLY A 31 5.30 11.80 -6.27
CA GLY A 31 5.53 10.53 -5.60
C GLY A 31 5.41 10.57 -4.07
N ASP A 32 5.17 11.73 -3.46
CA ASP A 32 4.78 11.78 -2.05
C ASP A 32 3.39 11.16 -1.89
N ILE A 33 3.20 10.37 -0.84
CA ILE A 33 1.95 9.70 -0.55
C ILE A 33 1.07 10.63 0.26
N LEU A 34 -0.09 10.96 -0.27
CA LEU A 34 -1.13 11.61 0.50
C LEU A 34 -1.99 10.55 1.19
N VAL A 35 -2.08 10.65 2.52
CA VAL A 35 -3.10 9.94 3.31
C VAL A 35 -4.14 10.95 3.71
N CYS A 36 -5.37 10.70 3.28
CA CYS A 36 -6.44 11.64 3.49
C CYS A 36 -7.56 11.00 4.32
N PHE A 37 -8.10 11.78 5.24
CA PHE A 37 -9.23 11.41 6.09
C PHE A 37 -10.32 12.44 5.94
N ARG A 38 -11.59 12.01 5.95
CA ARG A 38 -12.72 12.93 5.96
C ARG A 38 -13.89 12.45 6.80
N LYS A 39 -14.59 13.41 7.41
CA LYS A 39 -15.84 13.15 8.12
C LYS A 39 -16.65 14.44 8.28
N GLY A 40 -17.91 14.41 7.85
CA GLY A 40 -18.74 15.61 7.87
C GLY A 40 -18.15 16.70 6.99
N GLY A 41 -17.95 17.88 7.54
CA GLY A 41 -17.31 19.01 6.86
C GLY A 41 -15.84 19.19 7.17
N ASN A 42 -15.15 18.16 7.65
CA ASN A 42 -13.72 18.25 7.99
C ASN A 42 -12.93 17.21 7.22
N ASP A 43 -11.82 17.64 6.65
CA ASP A 43 -10.82 16.81 6.00
C ASP A 43 -9.47 16.93 6.71
N MET A 44 -8.65 15.91 6.57
CA MET A 44 -7.23 15.96 6.95
C MET A 44 -6.41 15.37 5.82
N VAL A 45 -5.41 16.10 5.38
CA VAL A 45 -4.43 15.68 4.38
C VAL A 45 -3.08 15.52 5.05
N VAL A 46 -2.47 14.36 4.89
CA VAL A 46 -1.18 13.99 5.48
C VAL A 46 -0.21 13.65 4.36
N ASP A 47 0.93 14.31 4.33
CA ASP A 47 2.07 13.87 3.52
C ASP A 47 2.81 12.77 4.29
N ALA A 48 2.70 11.54 3.81
CA ALA A 48 3.33 10.37 4.40
C ALA A 48 4.72 10.06 3.82
N GLY A 49 5.26 10.94 2.97
CA GLY A 49 6.55 10.82 2.33
C GLY A 49 6.54 10.00 1.06
N GLN A 50 7.71 9.77 0.49
CA GLN A 50 7.89 9.17 -0.84
C GLN A 50 7.41 7.73 -0.94
N VAL A 51 6.67 7.42 -2.00
CA VAL A 51 6.16 6.06 -2.32
C VAL A 51 7.29 5.04 -2.49
N SER A 52 8.47 5.47 -2.87
CA SER A 52 9.65 4.63 -2.96
C SER A 52 10.00 3.95 -1.63
N THR A 53 9.70 4.57 -0.50
CA THR A 53 9.86 3.98 0.83
C THR A 53 8.98 2.73 0.99
N LEU A 54 7.75 2.77 0.48
CA LEU A 54 6.83 1.64 0.55
C LEU A 54 7.14 0.57 -0.49
N THR A 55 7.49 0.98 -1.72
CA THR A 55 7.79 0.03 -2.81
C THR A 55 9.11 -0.72 -2.62
N ASN A 56 10.05 -0.15 -1.88
CA ASN A 56 11.33 -0.76 -1.53
C ASN A 56 11.28 -1.54 -0.21
N ALA A 57 10.14 -1.56 0.47
CA ALA A 57 9.99 -2.27 1.73
C ALA A 57 10.17 -3.78 1.53
N THR A 58 10.81 -4.41 2.51
CA THR A 58 10.95 -5.88 2.50
C THR A 58 9.62 -6.55 2.85
N VAL A 59 9.46 -7.77 2.39
CA VAL A 59 8.26 -8.59 2.66
C VAL A 59 7.89 -8.56 4.14
N ASN A 60 6.60 -8.32 4.41
CA ASN A 60 6.03 -8.19 5.76
C ASN A 60 6.61 -7.04 6.62
N GLN A 61 7.39 -6.14 6.04
CA GLN A 61 7.85 -4.95 6.76
C GLN A 61 6.65 -4.09 7.14
N LYS A 62 6.65 -3.64 8.40
CA LYS A 62 5.66 -2.70 8.91
C LYS A 62 6.27 -1.31 8.98
N ILE A 63 5.64 -0.36 8.33
CA ILE A 63 6.06 1.05 8.28
C ILE A 63 4.95 1.88 8.91
N PRO A 64 5.13 2.40 10.13
CA PRO A 64 4.16 3.29 10.75
C PRO A 64 4.14 4.64 10.02
N ILE A 65 2.96 5.19 9.83
CA ILE A 65 2.74 6.54 9.32
C ILE A 65 2.60 7.44 10.53
N THR A 66 3.61 8.27 10.78
CA THR A 66 3.74 9.06 12.01
C THR A 66 3.69 10.57 11.77
N GLN A 67 3.34 10.99 10.56
CA GLN A 67 3.36 12.36 10.10
C GLN A 67 2.17 13.20 10.59
N TYR A 68 1.27 12.60 11.35
CA TYR A 68 0.13 13.26 11.96
C TYR A 68 -0.05 12.85 13.43
N ASP A 69 -0.73 13.68 14.18
CA ASP A 69 -1.06 13.43 15.58
C ASP A 69 -2.48 12.88 15.71
N THR A 70 -2.58 11.67 16.27
CA THR A 70 -3.86 10.99 16.44
C THR A 70 -4.74 11.62 17.53
N GLY A 71 -4.13 12.25 18.53
CA GLY A 71 -4.80 12.87 19.67
C GLY A 71 -5.35 14.26 19.40
N SER A 72 -4.79 14.98 18.43
CA SER A 72 -5.22 16.33 18.08
C SER A 72 -5.77 16.42 16.65
N GLN A 73 -4.95 16.11 15.65
CA GLN A 73 -5.31 16.31 14.24
C GLN A 73 -6.39 15.32 13.78
N LEU A 74 -6.20 14.02 13.98
CA LEU A 74 -7.22 13.05 13.62
C LEU A 74 -8.47 13.18 14.52
N ALA A 75 -8.30 13.55 15.78
CA ALA A 75 -9.44 13.80 16.67
C ALA A 75 -10.30 14.99 16.20
N ALA A 76 -9.72 16.01 15.57
CA ALA A 76 -10.45 17.13 14.98
C ALA A 76 -11.37 16.69 13.83
N VAL A 77 -10.92 15.72 13.01
CA VAL A 77 -11.74 15.09 11.96
C VAL A 77 -12.73 14.11 12.58
N GLY A 78 -12.29 13.35 13.59
CA GLY A 78 -13.04 12.28 14.26
C GLY A 78 -12.54 10.91 13.83
N THR A 79 -12.60 9.95 14.76
CA THR A 79 -12.06 8.60 14.54
C THR A 79 -13.14 7.58 14.13
N ASN A 80 -14.38 7.78 14.53
CA ASN A 80 -15.46 6.85 14.29
C ASN A 80 -16.31 7.31 13.10
N GLY A 81 -16.50 6.44 12.13
CA GLY A 81 -17.19 6.77 10.88
C GLY A 81 -16.37 7.67 9.94
N VAL A 82 -15.04 7.72 10.09
CA VAL A 82 -14.16 8.45 9.18
C VAL A 82 -13.94 7.64 7.91
N SER A 83 -14.02 8.29 6.78
CA SER A 83 -13.57 7.76 5.48
C SER A 83 -12.12 8.16 5.24
N TRP A 84 -11.32 7.26 4.65
CA TRP A 84 -9.90 7.51 4.43
C TRP A 84 -9.38 6.76 3.22
N SER A 85 -8.37 7.32 2.58
CA SER A 85 -7.61 6.67 1.50
C SER A 85 -6.15 7.08 1.55
N ALA A 86 -5.30 6.33 0.85
CA ALA A 86 -3.92 6.72 0.57
C ALA A 86 -3.68 6.61 -0.94
N PHE A 87 -3.03 7.61 -1.51
CA PHE A 87 -2.75 7.65 -2.95
C PHE A 87 -1.54 8.52 -3.26
N THR A 88 -0.99 8.31 -4.45
CA THR A 88 0.02 9.17 -5.07
C THR A 88 0.09 8.90 -6.57
N TRP A 89 0.89 9.69 -7.27
CA TRP A 89 1.15 9.55 -8.70
C TRP A 89 2.60 9.85 -9.03
N LEU A 90 3.05 9.35 -10.18
CA LEU A 90 4.34 9.70 -10.77
C LEU A 90 4.15 10.51 -12.06
N SER A 91 5.22 11.13 -12.52
CA SER A 91 5.22 11.98 -13.72
C SER A 91 4.82 11.25 -15.02
N ASP A 92 4.91 9.93 -15.04
CA ASP A 92 4.48 9.07 -16.15
C ASP A 92 3.01 8.64 -16.06
N ASN A 93 2.24 9.24 -15.14
CA ASN A 93 0.87 8.89 -14.79
C ASN A 93 0.69 7.50 -14.15
N THR A 94 1.75 6.89 -13.63
CA THR A 94 1.61 5.74 -12.74
C THR A 94 0.88 6.19 -11.48
N LEU A 95 -0.19 5.48 -11.14
CA LEU A 95 -0.99 5.73 -9.95
C LEU A 95 -0.71 4.70 -8.86
N PHE A 96 -0.80 5.16 -7.62
CA PHE A 96 -0.80 4.31 -6.44
C PHE A 96 -2.03 4.68 -5.63
N VAL A 97 -2.91 3.72 -5.37
CA VAL A 97 -4.21 4.01 -4.75
C VAL A 97 -4.66 2.86 -3.86
N THR A 98 -5.26 3.19 -2.73
CA THR A 98 -5.90 2.22 -1.85
C THR A 98 -7.20 1.68 -2.43
N ARG A 99 -7.58 0.50 -1.96
CA ARG A 99 -8.90 -0.11 -2.15
C ARG A 99 -9.33 -0.80 -0.86
N ALA A 100 -10.50 -0.44 -0.35
CA ALA A 100 -11.03 -0.99 0.89
C ALA A 100 -11.15 -2.52 0.81
N ARG A 101 -10.75 -3.22 1.87
CA ARG A 101 -11.03 -4.64 2.03
C ARG A 101 -12.46 -4.85 2.51
N THR A 102 -13.12 -5.82 1.93
CA THR A 102 -14.42 -6.31 2.40
C THR A 102 -14.29 -7.29 3.57
N SER A 103 -13.09 -7.85 3.75
CA SER A 103 -12.72 -8.74 4.86
C SER A 103 -11.28 -8.47 5.29
N LEU A 104 -11.02 -8.47 6.60
CA LEU A 104 -9.69 -8.17 7.15
C LEU A 104 -8.56 -9.04 6.59
N ASN A 105 -8.85 -10.30 6.32
CA ASN A 105 -7.84 -11.30 5.96
C ASN A 105 -7.82 -11.63 4.47
N SER A 106 -8.67 -11.00 3.67
CA SER A 106 -8.76 -11.26 2.23
C SER A 106 -8.38 -10.01 1.46
N GLN A 107 -7.43 -10.15 0.56
CA GLN A 107 -7.08 -9.12 -0.39
C GLN A 107 -8.28 -8.81 -1.30
N THR A 108 -8.48 -7.54 -1.58
CA THR A 108 -9.49 -7.08 -2.54
C THR A 108 -8.95 -7.23 -3.97
N ALA A 109 -9.82 -7.45 -4.95
CA ALA A 109 -9.45 -7.40 -6.37
C ALA A 109 -8.73 -6.08 -6.69
N PRO A 110 -7.67 -6.07 -7.51
CA PRO A 110 -6.95 -4.85 -7.85
C PRO A 110 -7.80 -3.90 -8.68
N TRP A 111 -7.41 -2.62 -8.65
CA TRP A 111 -7.82 -1.70 -9.68
C TRP A 111 -7.21 -2.14 -11.02
N PRO A 112 -7.94 -2.07 -12.13
CA PRO A 112 -7.35 -2.32 -13.45
C PRO A 112 -6.45 -1.15 -13.85
N ASP A 113 -5.36 -1.44 -14.52
CA ASP A 113 -4.58 -0.45 -15.25
C ASP A 113 -5.46 0.22 -16.31
N ALA A 114 -5.15 1.48 -16.63
CA ALA A 114 -5.86 2.21 -17.66
C ALA A 114 -4.87 2.86 -18.64
N THR A 115 -5.39 3.44 -19.71
CA THR A 115 -4.56 4.19 -20.66
C THR A 115 -3.97 5.43 -20.01
N SER A 116 -2.81 5.89 -20.50
CA SER A 116 -2.16 7.09 -19.98
C SER A 116 -3.09 8.32 -19.92
N PRO A 117 -3.92 8.64 -20.94
CA PRO A 117 -4.87 9.74 -20.84
C PRO A 117 -5.93 9.57 -19.74
N ALA A 118 -6.42 8.34 -19.50
CA ALA A 118 -7.40 8.07 -18.45
C ALA A 118 -6.77 8.24 -17.05
N GLN A 119 -5.54 7.74 -16.85
CA GLN A 119 -4.82 7.93 -15.58
C GLN A 119 -4.42 9.39 -15.37
N ALA A 120 -4.04 10.14 -16.43
CA ALA A 120 -3.79 11.57 -16.36
C ALA A 120 -5.02 12.35 -15.88
N GLY A 121 -6.24 11.93 -16.25
CA GLY A 121 -7.48 12.53 -15.75
C GLY A 121 -7.63 12.38 -14.23
N THR A 122 -7.25 11.23 -13.68
CA THR A 122 -7.21 11.00 -12.22
C THR A 122 -6.11 11.82 -11.56
N VAL A 123 -4.90 11.83 -12.13
CA VAL A 123 -3.79 12.66 -11.64
C VAL A 123 -4.20 14.12 -11.57
N GLY A 124 -4.89 14.64 -12.62
CA GLY A 124 -5.39 16.01 -12.66
C GLY A 124 -6.32 16.39 -11.50
N ARG A 125 -6.93 15.40 -10.83
CA ARG A 125 -7.72 15.63 -9.61
C ARG A 125 -6.86 15.55 -8.36
N MET A 126 -6.00 14.57 -8.30
CA MET A 126 -5.10 14.38 -7.15
C MET A 126 -4.19 15.58 -6.94
N VAL A 127 -3.69 16.21 -8.00
CA VAL A 127 -2.77 17.35 -7.93
C VAL A 127 -3.39 18.63 -7.36
N THR A 128 -4.71 18.71 -7.26
CA THR A 128 -5.37 19.89 -6.68
C THR A 128 -5.39 19.86 -5.15
N ILE A 129 -5.24 18.68 -4.54
CA ILE A 129 -5.36 18.49 -3.08
C ILE A 129 -4.22 19.16 -2.31
N PRO A 130 -2.92 18.97 -2.64
CA PRO A 130 -1.86 19.62 -1.89
C PRO A 130 -1.93 21.16 -1.88
N PRO A 131 -2.18 21.87 -3.01
CA PRO A 131 -2.35 23.31 -2.99
C PRO A 131 -3.50 23.78 -2.08
N GLY A 132 -4.62 23.06 -2.06
CA GLY A 132 -5.75 23.35 -1.17
C GLY A 132 -5.37 23.21 0.30
N ALA A 133 -4.70 22.12 0.66
CA ALA A 133 -4.19 21.93 2.01
C ALA A 133 -3.15 23.00 2.40
N LEU A 134 -2.28 23.43 1.48
CA LEU A 134 -1.33 24.51 1.70
C LEU A 134 -2.01 25.87 1.96
N ASP A 135 -3.09 26.17 1.23
CA ASP A 135 -3.84 27.39 1.44
C ASP A 135 -4.42 27.44 2.85
N GLN A 136 -4.93 26.32 3.37
CA GLN A 136 -5.42 26.22 4.73
C GLN A 136 -4.30 26.40 5.77
N LEU A 137 -3.13 25.79 5.53
CA LEU A 137 -1.96 25.97 6.39
C LEU A 137 -1.51 27.43 6.46
N ASN A 138 -1.48 28.11 5.33
CA ASN A 138 -1.07 29.52 5.23
C ASN A 138 -2.09 30.47 5.90
N LEU A 139 -3.36 30.12 5.89
CA LEU A 139 -4.41 30.92 6.51
C LEU A 139 -4.47 30.76 8.04
N LEU A 140 -3.73 29.81 8.61
CA LEU A 140 -3.72 29.52 10.06
C LEU A 140 -5.13 29.26 10.61
N VAL A 141 -6.02 28.73 9.79
CA VAL A 141 -7.43 28.51 10.17
C VAL A 141 -7.55 27.41 11.22
N TYR A 142 -6.61 26.44 11.20
CA TYR A 142 -6.63 25.30 12.12
C TYR A 142 -5.35 25.24 12.98
N PRO A 143 -5.48 25.44 14.30
CA PRO A 143 -4.34 25.42 15.20
C PRO A 143 -3.70 24.02 15.37
N VAL A 144 -4.33 22.97 14.86
CA VAL A 144 -3.83 21.59 14.93
C VAL A 144 -3.07 21.15 13.66
N SER A 145 -2.95 22.04 12.66
CA SER A 145 -2.21 21.75 11.45
C SER A 145 -0.70 21.85 11.67
N THR A 146 0.05 21.04 10.94
CA THR A 146 1.52 21.02 10.88
C THR A 146 1.98 21.04 9.43
N ALA A 147 3.29 21.18 9.20
CA ALA A 147 3.86 21.14 7.85
C ALA A 147 3.59 19.80 7.10
N THR A 148 3.34 18.72 7.82
CA THR A 148 3.11 17.37 7.25
C THR A 148 1.67 16.90 7.34
N ALA A 149 0.82 17.59 8.11
CA ALA A 149 -0.60 17.22 8.21
C ALA A 149 -1.44 18.48 8.42
N VAL A 150 -2.39 18.69 7.53
CA VAL A 150 -3.31 19.82 7.55
C VAL A 150 -4.73 19.32 7.75
N VAL A 151 -5.42 19.90 8.73
CA VAL A 151 -6.86 19.72 8.92
C VAL A 151 -7.54 20.91 8.26
N GLU A 152 -8.48 20.62 7.38
CA GLU A 152 -9.23 21.62 6.62
C GLU A 152 -10.74 21.43 6.80
N GLU A 153 -11.51 22.50 6.61
CA GLU A 153 -12.96 22.48 6.62
C GLU A 153 -13.48 22.52 5.18
N ASP A 154 -14.47 21.71 4.88
CA ASP A 154 -15.09 21.68 3.57
C ASP A 154 -15.87 22.98 3.26
N SER A 155 -15.80 23.42 2.01
CA SER A 155 -16.43 24.68 1.52
C SER A 155 -17.94 24.77 1.72
N SER A 156 -18.61 23.62 1.84
CA SER A 156 -20.07 23.58 2.05
C SER A 156 -20.53 24.24 3.36
N ALA A 157 -19.61 24.44 4.29
CA ALA A 157 -19.91 25.07 5.59
C ALA A 157 -19.94 26.59 5.58
N GLY A 158 -19.74 27.25 4.44
CA GLY A 158 -19.81 28.72 4.31
C GLY A 158 -18.54 29.44 4.76
N ASN A 159 -17.39 28.79 4.74
CA ASN A 159 -16.10 29.41 5.00
C ASN A 159 -15.70 30.31 3.81
N PRO A 160 -15.62 31.66 3.99
CA PRO A 160 -15.33 32.59 2.88
C PRO A 160 -13.87 32.52 2.38
N ASN A 161 -13.01 31.77 3.07
CA ASN A 161 -11.60 31.62 2.72
C ASN A 161 -11.33 30.35 1.93
N TYR A 162 -12.38 29.62 1.59
CA TYR A 162 -12.29 28.37 0.88
C TYR A 162 -12.26 28.62 -0.63
N THR A 163 -11.23 28.12 -1.32
CA THR A 163 -11.17 28.12 -2.77
C THR A 163 -11.73 26.79 -3.28
N ASP A 164 -12.86 26.87 -3.96
CA ASP A 164 -13.58 25.72 -4.52
C ASP A 164 -12.68 24.65 -5.16
N GLY A 165 -12.96 23.39 -4.82
CA GLY A 165 -12.48 22.24 -5.56
C GLY A 165 -11.08 21.75 -5.20
N ALA A 166 -10.49 22.26 -4.14
CA ALA A 166 -9.14 21.89 -3.73
C ALA A 166 -9.07 20.97 -2.49
N SER A 167 -10.18 20.78 -1.75
CA SER A 167 -10.22 19.85 -0.64
C SER A 167 -10.20 18.40 -1.10
N TYR A 168 -9.76 17.52 -0.21
CA TYR A 168 -9.86 16.08 -0.47
C TYR A 168 -11.32 15.65 -0.68
N HIS A 169 -12.25 16.19 0.12
CA HIS A 169 -13.68 15.90 -0.04
C HIS A 169 -14.17 16.30 -1.42
N ASP A 170 -13.91 17.51 -1.87
CA ASP A 170 -14.37 17.99 -3.16
C ASP A 170 -13.69 17.29 -4.34
N ALA A 171 -12.38 17.04 -4.25
CA ALA A 171 -11.66 16.30 -5.27
C ALA A 171 -12.20 14.89 -5.46
N LEU A 172 -12.66 14.25 -4.36
CA LEU A 172 -13.16 12.89 -4.39
C LEU A 172 -14.67 12.82 -4.62
N THR A 173 -15.48 13.64 -3.92
CA THR A 173 -16.92 13.48 -3.86
C THR A 173 -17.71 14.50 -4.65
N GLY A 174 -17.27 15.72 -4.82
CA GLY A 174 -17.96 16.82 -5.48
C GLY A 174 -18.63 16.43 -6.80
N ALA A 175 -18.24 16.99 -7.91
CA ALA A 175 -18.76 16.64 -9.24
C ALA A 175 -18.34 15.22 -9.71
N TYR A 176 -17.52 14.51 -8.94
CA TYR A 176 -16.85 13.27 -9.36
C TYR A 176 -17.40 12.00 -8.69
N GLY A 177 -18.39 12.12 -7.83
CA GLY A 177 -19.19 10.98 -7.36
C GLY A 177 -18.45 9.92 -6.55
N GLY A 178 -17.47 10.29 -5.74
CA GLY A 178 -16.75 9.36 -4.86
C GLY A 178 -15.59 8.61 -5.51
N ASN A 179 -15.09 9.10 -6.63
CA ASN A 179 -13.88 8.63 -7.29
C ASN A 179 -13.14 9.79 -7.96
N PHE A 180 -11.83 9.67 -8.14
CA PHE A 180 -11.00 10.70 -8.78
C PHE A 180 -11.25 10.88 -10.29
N ASN A 181 -12.34 10.40 -10.82
CA ASN A 181 -12.73 10.45 -12.23
C ASN A 181 -11.80 9.71 -13.22
N GLY A 182 -12.34 8.76 -13.93
CA GLY A 182 -11.82 8.25 -15.21
C GLY A 182 -10.95 7.01 -15.19
N SER A 183 -10.06 6.79 -14.22
CA SER A 183 -9.12 5.67 -14.31
C SER A 183 -9.65 4.38 -13.70
N PHE A 184 -10.47 4.48 -12.68
CA PHE A 184 -11.03 3.31 -12.01
C PHE A 184 -12.48 3.56 -11.60
N ALA A 185 -13.28 2.51 -11.71
CA ALA A 185 -14.66 2.55 -11.27
C ALA A 185 -14.74 2.19 -9.79
N GLY A 186 -15.18 3.11 -8.96
CA GLY A 186 -15.42 2.88 -7.54
C GLY A 186 -14.62 3.79 -6.61
N ASN A 187 -14.93 3.68 -5.32
CA ASN A 187 -14.38 4.54 -4.29
C ASN A 187 -13.06 3.97 -3.74
N PRO A 188 -11.95 4.73 -3.70
CA PRO A 188 -10.69 4.31 -3.10
C PRO A 188 -10.74 4.29 -1.58
N GLU A 189 -11.75 4.90 -0.97
CA GLU A 189 -11.85 5.06 0.46
C GLU A 189 -12.27 3.79 1.18
N ASN A 190 -11.78 3.66 2.38
CA ASN A 190 -12.31 2.80 3.41
C ASN A 190 -13.03 3.64 4.47
N THR A 191 -14.02 3.07 5.13
CA THR A 191 -14.75 3.74 6.20
C THR A 191 -14.63 2.93 7.47
N THR A 192 -14.29 3.59 8.58
CA THR A 192 -14.10 2.92 9.86
C THR A 192 -15.40 2.32 10.43
N GLY A 193 -16.54 2.95 10.14
CA GLY A 193 -17.85 2.44 10.52
C GLY A 193 -17.96 2.03 11.99
N ASN A 194 -18.87 1.11 12.29
CA ASN A 194 -19.05 0.55 13.62
C ASN A 194 -17.92 -0.37 14.09
N THR A 195 -17.05 -0.81 13.20
CA THR A 195 -15.92 -1.67 13.52
C THR A 195 -14.95 -1.00 14.48
N PHE A 196 -14.89 0.31 14.45
CA PHE A 196 -14.01 1.14 15.28
C PHE A 196 -14.45 1.30 16.74
N THR A 197 -15.63 0.82 17.10
CA THR A 197 -16.10 0.88 18.49
C THR A 197 -15.58 -0.27 19.35
N THR A 198 -15.02 -1.30 18.73
CA THR A 198 -14.51 -2.49 19.44
C THR A 198 -13.00 -2.34 19.68
N ALA A 199 -12.55 -2.46 20.93
CA ALA A 199 -11.14 -2.40 21.27
C ALA A 199 -10.31 -3.41 20.45
N GLY A 200 -9.23 -2.94 19.84
CA GLY A 200 -8.37 -3.74 18.96
C GLY A 200 -8.91 -3.94 17.54
N ALA A 201 -10.05 -3.33 17.20
CA ALA A 201 -10.54 -3.36 15.83
C ALA A 201 -9.61 -2.58 14.90
N VAL A 202 -9.49 -3.08 13.68
CA VAL A 202 -8.73 -2.43 12.60
C VAL A 202 -9.52 -2.47 11.31
N VAL A 203 -9.24 -1.53 10.41
CA VAL A 203 -9.71 -1.58 9.02
C VAL A 203 -8.51 -1.59 8.10
N ARG A 204 -8.62 -2.32 6.99
CA ARG A 204 -7.51 -2.49 6.05
C ARG A 204 -7.92 -2.07 4.64
N SER A 205 -6.99 -1.42 3.96
CA SER A 205 -7.11 -1.10 2.54
C SER A 205 -5.88 -1.60 1.80
N ASP A 206 -6.09 -2.39 0.76
CA ASP A 206 -5.01 -2.83 -0.12
C ASP A 206 -4.46 -1.65 -0.91
N PHE A 207 -3.15 -1.67 -1.18
CA PHE A 207 -2.45 -0.62 -1.90
C PHE A 207 -1.92 -1.15 -3.22
N TYR A 208 -2.31 -0.52 -4.30
CA TYR A 208 -2.04 -0.98 -5.67
C TYR A 208 -1.28 0.06 -6.47
N GLN A 209 -0.33 -0.40 -7.27
CA GLN A 209 0.29 0.36 -8.34
C GLN A 209 -0.42 0.05 -9.66
N MET A 210 -0.83 1.08 -10.37
CA MET A 210 -1.43 1.00 -11.70
C MET A 210 -0.50 1.72 -12.68
N THR A 211 0.14 0.96 -13.56
CA THR A 211 1.01 1.52 -14.60
C THR A 211 0.20 1.76 -15.87
N PRO A 212 0.31 2.93 -16.53
CA PRO A 212 -0.45 3.19 -17.75
C PRO A 212 -0.19 2.13 -18.81
N THR A 213 -1.23 1.40 -19.19
CA THR A 213 -1.18 0.38 -20.24
C THR A 213 -2.40 0.47 -21.14
N SER A 214 -2.35 -0.15 -22.32
CA SER A 214 -3.49 -0.24 -23.22
C SER A 214 -4.43 -1.42 -22.92
N GLY A 215 -4.14 -2.24 -21.91
CA GLY A 215 -4.71 -3.57 -21.77
C GLY A 215 -5.59 -3.84 -20.56
N PHE A 216 -5.87 -2.88 -19.70
CA PHE A 216 -6.65 -3.06 -18.46
C PHE A 216 -6.14 -4.24 -17.59
N ALA A 217 -4.82 -4.44 -17.56
CA ALA A 217 -4.23 -5.45 -16.70
C ALA A 217 -4.54 -5.14 -15.21
N PRO A 218 -4.60 -6.15 -14.33
CA PRO A 218 -4.78 -5.89 -12.92
C PRO A 218 -3.58 -5.14 -12.36
N GLY A 219 -3.84 -4.08 -11.59
CA GLY A 219 -2.79 -3.32 -10.89
C GLY A 219 -1.96 -4.21 -9.97
N LYS A 220 -0.70 -3.87 -9.83
CA LYS A 220 0.23 -4.59 -8.95
C LYS A 220 -0.08 -4.31 -7.48
N TRP A 221 -0.34 -5.36 -6.70
CA TRP A 221 -0.48 -5.23 -5.26
C TRP A 221 0.87 -5.01 -4.58
N LEU A 222 0.96 -3.99 -3.72
CA LEU A 222 2.18 -3.62 -3.00
C LEU A 222 2.14 -3.96 -1.51
N GLY A 223 0.95 -4.16 -0.96
CA GLY A 223 0.72 -4.38 0.45
C GLY A 223 -0.63 -3.81 0.88
N TYR A 224 -0.77 -3.47 2.13
CA TYR A 224 -1.98 -2.84 2.65
C TYR A 224 -1.68 -1.84 3.75
N PHE A 225 -2.55 -0.88 3.90
CA PHE A 225 -2.62 -0.01 5.07
C PHE A 225 -3.59 -0.58 6.09
N GLU A 226 -3.23 -0.48 7.35
CA GLU A 226 -4.03 -0.86 8.51
C GLU A 226 -4.22 0.35 9.41
N LEU A 227 -5.47 0.78 9.57
CA LEU A 227 -5.86 1.84 10.50
C LEU A 227 -6.48 1.21 11.73
N SER A 228 -5.95 1.53 12.91
CA SER A 228 -6.40 1.01 14.19
C SER A 228 -7.39 1.96 14.90
N THR A 229 -8.10 1.47 15.92
CA THR A 229 -9.10 2.25 16.67
C THR A 229 -8.55 3.50 17.35
N ASN A 230 -7.26 3.52 17.69
CA ASN A 230 -6.60 4.70 18.25
C ASN A 230 -6.11 5.68 17.16
N GLY A 231 -6.45 5.43 15.90
CA GLY A 231 -6.06 6.26 14.78
C GLY A 231 -4.65 6.01 14.23
N ALA A 232 -3.89 5.09 14.78
CA ALA A 232 -2.56 4.76 14.24
C ALA A 232 -2.70 4.04 12.90
N LEU A 233 -2.01 4.55 11.88
CA LEU A 233 -1.94 3.98 10.54
C LEU A 233 -0.59 3.31 10.32
N THR A 234 -0.61 2.10 9.77
CA THR A 234 0.59 1.34 9.46
C THR A 234 0.48 0.77 8.05
N TYR A 235 1.49 0.98 7.23
CA TYR A 235 1.64 0.22 5.99
C TYR A 235 2.32 -1.12 6.27
N VAL A 236 1.78 -2.18 5.71
CA VAL A 236 2.35 -3.52 5.75
C VAL A 236 2.71 -3.93 4.34
N ALA A 237 4.01 -4.02 4.07
CA ALA A 237 4.51 -4.41 2.77
C ALA A 237 4.09 -5.85 2.45
N TYR A 238 3.79 -6.05 1.20
CA TYR A 238 3.37 -7.28 0.54
C TYR A 238 3.69 -8.57 1.33
N PRO A 239 2.71 -9.23 1.93
CA PRO A 239 2.90 -10.56 2.46
C PRO A 239 2.89 -11.54 1.28
N VAL A 240 4.06 -11.96 0.79
CA VAL A 240 4.11 -13.04 -0.21
C VAL A 240 3.46 -14.26 0.42
N SER A 241 2.35 -14.70 -0.15
CA SER A 241 1.81 -16.01 0.17
C SER A 241 2.79 -17.06 -0.31
N VAL A 242 3.49 -17.70 0.63
CA VAL A 242 4.38 -18.81 0.30
C VAL A 242 3.54 -19.88 -0.38
N PRO A 243 3.86 -20.30 -1.62
CA PRO A 243 3.11 -21.33 -2.29
C PRO A 243 3.19 -22.63 -1.49
N VAL A 244 2.04 -23.25 -1.26
CA VAL A 244 1.99 -24.52 -0.52
C VAL A 244 1.88 -25.66 -1.51
N THR A 245 2.93 -26.46 -1.62
CA THR A 245 2.90 -27.69 -2.42
C THR A 245 1.87 -28.65 -1.82
N LYS A 246 0.90 -29.08 -2.62
CA LYS A 246 -0.16 -30.01 -2.22
C LYS A 246 0.20 -31.44 -2.56
N SER A 247 0.77 -31.66 -3.73
CA SER A 247 1.23 -32.97 -4.14
C SER A 247 2.23 -32.88 -5.28
N ILE A 248 3.10 -33.88 -5.36
CA ILE A 248 3.91 -34.19 -6.54
C ILE A 248 3.62 -35.67 -6.89
N SER A 249 3.25 -35.93 -8.12
CA SER A 249 3.03 -37.27 -8.62
C SER A 249 3.74 -37.46 -9.96
N ARG A 250 4.21 -38.67 -10.24
CA ARG A 250 4.88 -39.03 -11.52
C ARG A 250 4.22 -40.20 -12.14
N LEU A 251 3.92 -40.10 -13.43
CA LEU A 251 3.42 -41.18 -14.26
C LEU A 251 4.30 -41.23 -15.53
N GLY A 252 5.06 -42.30 -15.67
CA GLY A 252 6.07 -42.40 -16.71
C GLY A 252 7.07 -41.23 -16.61
N ASN A 253 7.22 -40.49 -17.69
CA ASN A 253 8.15 -39.37 -17.80
C ASN A 253 7.51 -38.03 -17.40
N THR A 254 6.26 -38.01 -16.98
CA THR A 254 5.55 -36.77 -16.63
C THR A 254 5.34 -36.66 -15.13
N SER A 255 5.88 -35.61 -14.57
CA SER A 255 5.64 -35.17 -13.17
C SER A 255 4.54 -34.13 -13.16
N THR A 256 3.55 -34.30 -12.27
CA THR A 256 2.49 -33.33 -12.04
C THR A 256 2.68 -32.71 -10.65
N ILE A 257 2.88 -31.41 -10.60
CA ILE A 257 3.09 -30.63 -9.39
C ILE A 257 1.82 -29.81 -9.12
N LYS A 258 1.20 -30.03 -7.96
CA LYS A 258 0.05 -29.23 -7.51
C LYS A 258 0.46 -28.34 -6.36
N PHE A 259 0.10 -27.07 -6.44
CA PHE A 259 0.37 -26.09 -5.39
C PHE A 259 -0.77 -25.08 -5.29
N THR A 260 -0.96 -24.51 -4.10
CA THR A 260 -1.87 -23.38 -3.90
C THR A 260 -1.12 -22.10 -4.17
N SER A 261 -1.62 -21.25 -5.07
CA SER A 261 -1.16 -19.87 -5.21
C SER A 261 -1.76 -18.99 -4.10
N GLY A 262 -1.12 -17.86 -3.81
CA GLY A 262 -1.83 -16.75 -3.15
C GLY A 262 -2.59 -15.93 -4.18
N VAL A 263 -3.23 -14.86 -3.73
CA VAL A 263 -3.93 -13.94 -4.62
C VAL A 263 -2.92 -12.99 -5.26
N TYR A 264 -2.94 -12.87 -6.58
CA TYR A 264 -2.17 -11.92 -7.41
C TYR A 264 -0.62 -12.00 -7.40
N GLY A 265 -0.01 -12.98 -6.78
CA GLY A 265 1.43 -13.18 -6.88
C GLY A 265 1.84 -13.82 -8.21
N THR A 266 3.06 -13.57 -8.65
CA THR A 266 3.70 -14.36 -9.72
C THR A 266 4.39 -15.56 -9.11
N TYR A 267 4.04 -16.76 -9.56
CA TYR A 267 4.60 -18.02 -9.07
C TYR A 267 5.41 -18.68 -10.18
N THR A 268 6.67 -18.95 -9.90
CA THR A 268 7.57 -19.59 -10.85
C THR A 268 7.94 -20.98 -10.35
N LEU A 269 7.52 -22.03 -11.09
CA LEU A 269 7.99 -23.38 -10.89
C LEU A 269 9.31 -23.58 -11.64
N ARG A 270 10.32 -24.02 -10.92
CA ARG A 270 11.63 -24.35 -11.45
C ARG A 270 11.98 -25.79 -11.14
N GLY A 271 12.81 -26.41 -11.99
CA GLY A 271 13.23 -27.78 -11.77
C GLY A 271 14.65 -28.04 -12.22
N THR A 272 15.29 -29.03 -11.59
CA THR A 272 16.61 -29.51 -11.94
C THR A 272 16.68 -31.04 -11.77
N ASN A 273 17.57 -31.67 -12.51
CA ASN A 273 17.88 -33.09 -12.35
C ASN A 273 19.09 -33.34 -11.42
N SER A 274 19.73 -32.28 -10.93
CA SER A 274 20.90 -32.39 -10.07
C SER A 274 20.85 -31.37 -8.93
N LEU A 275 21.14 -31.82 -7.72
CA LEU A 275 21.37 -30.99 -6.55
C LEU A 275 22.87 -30.71 -6.36
N THR A 276 23.48 -30.04 -7.30
CA THR A 276 24.89 -29.64 -7.16
C THR A 276 25.01 -28.56 -6.10
N SER A 277 25.89 -28.76 -5.12
CA SER A 277 26.16 -27.79 -4.08
C SER A 277 26.60 -26.45 -4.68
N GLY A 278 25.94 -25.34 -4.29
CA GLY A 278 26.26 -23.99 -4.72
C GLY A 278 25.37 -23.41 -5.83
N THR A 279 24.51 -24.18 -6.47
CA THR A 279 23.54 -23.61 -7.41
C THR A 279 22.31 -23.10 -6.67
N ALA A 280 22.15 -21.78 -6.62
CA ALA A 280 20.96 -21.17 -6.03
C ALA A 280 19.70 -21.64 -6.77
N MET A 281 18.63 -21.97 -6.03
CA MET A 281 17.35 -22.43 -6.60
C MET A 281 16.74 -21.41 -7.58
N ALA A 282 17.03 -20.12 -7.40
CA ALA A 282 16.63 -19.07 -8.33
C ALA A 282 17.23 -19.22 -9.74
N ASN A 283 18.32 -19.97 -9.88
CA ASN A 283 19.00 -20.20 -11.16
C ASN A 283 18.58 -21.51 -11.83
N TRP A 284 17.69 -22.30 -11.22
CA TRP A 284 17.18 -23.50 -11.86
C TRP A 284 16.32 -23.14 -13.07
N PRO A 285 16.31 -23.99 -14.12
CA PRO A 285 15.45 -23.78 -15.29
C PRO A 285 13.99 -23.56 -14.91
N VAL A 286 13.36 -22.58 -15.55
CA VAL A 286 11.95 -22.29 -15.41
C VAL A 286 11.15 -23.34 -16.19
N ILE A 287 10.19 -24.00 -15.53
CA ILE A 287 9.27 -24.93 -16.13
C ILE A 287 7.96 -24.22 -16.49
N ALA A 288 7.44 -23.42 -15.57
CA ALA A 288 6.22 -22.66 -15.77
C ALA A 288 6.20 -21.41 -14.90
N THR A 289 5.47 -20.40 -15.35
CA THR A 289 5.17 -19.18 -14.59
C THR A 289 3.66 -18.99 -14.59
N LEU A 290 3.09 -18.80 -13.39
CA LEU A 290 1.72 -18.35 -13.18
C LEU A 290 1.79 -16.85 -12.83
N THR A 291 1.34 -15.98 -13.70
CA THR A 291 1.49 -14.53 -13.58
C THR A 291 0.42 -13.85 -12.71
N SER A 292 -0.63 -14.58 -12.34
CA SER A 292 -1.68 -14.07 -11.46
C SER A 292 -2.21 -15.22 -10.61
N GLY A 293 -1.87 -15.22 -9.34
CA GLY A 293 -2.45 -16.13 -8.37
C GLY A 293 -3.92 -15.78 -8.12
N ASP A 294 -4.74 -16.77 -7.86
CA ASP A 294 -6.18 -16.67 -7.61
C ASP A 294 -6.62 -17.37 -6.31
N ASN A 295 -5.64 -17.70 -5.48
CA ASN A 295 -5.81 -18.48 -4.24
C ASN A 295 -6.35 -19.91 -4.48
N ALA A 296 -6.21 -20.42 -5.70
CA ALA A 296 -6.64 -21.76 -6.09
C ALA A 296 -5.48 -22.76 -6.11
N ILE A 297 -5.83 -24.03 -6.30
CA ILE A 297 -4.86 -25.09 -6.55
C ILE A 297 -4.54 -25.14 -8.03
N HIS A 298 -3.29 -24.88 -8.37
CA HIS A 298 -2.77 -25.01 -9.73
C HIS A 298 -2.08 -26.34 -9.93
N SER A 299 -2.13 -26.83 -11.16
CA SER A 299 -1.49 -28.06 -11.59
C SER A 299 -0.56 -27.76 -12.77
N VAL A 300 0.72 -28.06 -12.61
CA VAL A 300 1.73 -27.89 -13.66
C VAL A 300 2.35 -29.25 -13.94
N SER A 301 2.55 -29.55 -15.22
CA SER A 301 3.20 -30.77 -15.67
C SER A 301 4.58 -30.47 -16.22
N ASP A 302 5.56 -31.28 -15.82
CA ASP A 302 6.91 -31.30 -16.36
C ASP A 302 7.21 -32.69 -16.94
N THR A 303 7.62 -32.74 -18.20
CA THR A 303 7.95 -34.00 -18.87
C THR A 303 9.45 -34.09 -19.08
N THR A 304 10.05 -35.11 -18.49
CA THR A 304 11.51 -35.34 -18.56
C THR A 304 11.82 -36.84 -18.54
N THR A 305 12.88 -37.20 -19.23
CA THR A 305 13.41 -38.58 -19.20
C THR A 305 14.38 -38.82 -18.05
N ASP A 306 14.65 -37.78 -17.23
CA ASP A 306 15.57 -37.87 -16.08
C ASP A 306 15.02 -38.82 -15.02
N ASP A 307 15.89 -39.62 -14.43
CA ASP A 307 15.53 -40.54 -13.33
C ASP A 307 15.17 -39.84 -12.06
N ALA A 308 15.80 -38.67 -11.80
CA ALA A 308 15.53 -37.78 -10.67
C ALA A 308 15.20 -36.39 -11.14
N ARG A 309 14.22 -35.76 -10.47
CA ARG A 309 13.82 -34.39 -10.73
C ARG A 309 13.46 -33.68 -9.43
N PHE A 310 14.03 -32.52 -9.20
CA PHE A 310 13.79 -31.67 -8.03
C PHE A 310 13.06 -30.42 -8.45
N TYR A 311 12.14 -29.94 -7.62
CA TYR A 311 11.30 -28.80 -7.92
C TYR A 311 11.33 -27.77 -6.80
N VAL A 312 11.23 -26.51 -7.18
CA VAL A 312 11.00 -25.38 -6.27
C VAL A 312 9.96 -24.45 -6.88
N ILE A 313 9.09 -23.91 -6.04
CA ILE A 313 8.13 -22.89 -6.43
C ILE A 313 8.52 -21.62 -5.66
N THR A 314 8.78 -20.56 -6.40
CA THR A 314 9.07 -19.24 -5.82
C THR A 314 7.90 -18.30 -6.12
N ALA A 315 7.60 -17.42 -5.17
CA ALA A 315 6.61 -16.35 -5.34
C ALA A 315 7.34 -14.99 -5.38
N GLN A 316 6.85 -14.08 -6.24
CA GLN A 316 7.32 -12.71 -6.39
C GLN A 316 6.16 -11.73 -6.42
#